data_c4fcd270db7bae6f73683865e0dcf3ba
#
_entry.id   c4fcd270db7bae6f73683865e0dcf3ba
#
_cell.length_a   1.000
_cell.length_b   1.000
_cell.length_c   1.000
_cell.angle_alpha   90.00
_cell.angle_beta   90.00
_cell.angle_gamma   90.00
#
_symmetry.space_group_name_H-M   'P 1'
#
loop_
_entity.id
_entity.type
_entity.pdbx_description
1 polymer ?
#
loop_
_entity_poly.entity_id
_entity_poly.type
_entity_poly.pdbx_seq_one_letter_code
_entity_poly.pdbx_strand_id
1 'polypeptide(L)'
;MCIRDSACTIQAGDHIRRQEELGKQLDAAYAGSRITFCPCTTEDVPGGCRSVSPFVQGDNLQHLMEQAVAAGDWETVEQMVAAYADRVFGSGGEIPFDRTPEFAEVFGEGKLPEGIPCAAVSDVDMIFSNIFVESGKAAADSAWTVIDYEWTFPFPVPKKYLIYRAVYYAYYQIFKAEGKSLADWLKSAGLTEEETECFARMEVHF
;
A
#
# COMPACT_ATOMS: atom_id res chain seq x y z
N MET A 1 0.13 -20.90 10.68
CA MET A 1 -0.87 -20.19 11.51
C MET A 1 -1.68 -19.34 10.54
N CYS A 2 -3.00 -19.27 10.66
CA CYS A 2 -3.81 -18.39 9.78
C CYS A 2 -4.16 -17.12 10.55
N ILE A 3 -4.20 -16.00 9.87
CA ILE A 3 -4.78 -14.77 10.41
C ILE A 3 -6.29 -14.91 10.35
N ARG A 4 -7.01 -14.50 11.40
CA ARG A 4 -8.47 -14.61 11.50
C ARG A 4 -9.04 -13.38 12.17
N ASP A 5 -9.82 -12.61 11.41
CA ASP A 5 -10.60 -11.50 11.92
C ASP A 5 -12.07 -11.90 11.99
N SER A 6 -12.76 -11.50 13.07
CA SER A 6 -14.13 -11.91 13.32
C SER A 6 -15.03 -10.68 13.45
N ALA A 7 -16.11 -10.66 12.67
CA ALA A 7 -17.13 -9.62 12.76
C ALA A 7 -18.06 -9.87 13.94
N CYS A 8 -18.19 -8.88 14.82
CA CYS A 8 -19.13 -8.88 15.94
C CYS A 8 -20.42 -8.08 15.64
N THR A 9 -20.52 -7.45 14.47
CA THR A 9 -21.67 -6.66 14.02
C THR A 9 -22.00 -6.97 12.55
N ILE A 10 -23.21 -6.64 12.11
CA ILE A 10 -23.63 -6.82 10.70
C ILE A 10 -22.75 -5.99 9.78
N GLN A 11 -22.46 -4.72 10.15
CA GLN A 11 -21.61 -3.82 9.35
C GLN A 11 -20.18 -4.36 9.20
N ALA A 12 -19.61 -4.91 10.28
CA ALA A 12 -18.30 -5.55 10.23
C ALA A 12 -18.34 -6.82 9.34
N GLY A 13 -19.46 -7.54 9.31
CA GLY A 13 -19.66 -8.69 8.43
C GLY A 13 -19.63 -8.31 6.95
N ASP A 14 -20.29 -7.23 6.58
CA ASP A 14 -20.28 -6.72 5.22
C ASP A 14 -18.89 -6.23 4.81
N HIS A 15 -18.15 -5.61 5.73
CA HIS A 15 -16.76 -5.20 5.51
C HIS A 15 -15.86 -6.42 5.23
N ILE A 16 -15.95 -7.47 6.05
CA ILE A 16 -15.18 -8.72 5.86
C ILE A 16 -15.50 -9.38 4.51
N ARG A 17 -16.77 -9.47 4.12
CA ARG A 17 -17.14 -10.05 2.81
C ARG A 17 -16.62 -9.22 1.65
N ARG A 18 -16.66 -7.90 1.77
CA ARG A 18 -16.13 -6.99 0.77
C ARG A 18 -14.62 -7.14 0.59
N GLN A 19 -13.87 -7.42 1.64
CA GLN A 19 -12.42 -7.61 1.61
C GLN A 19 -12.00 -8.75 0.66
N GLU A 20 -12.75 -9.88 0.65
CA GLU A 20 -12.50 -10.97 -0.28
C GLU A 20 -12.64 -10.53 -1.76
N GLU A 21 -13.67 -9.75 -2.07
CA GLU A 21 -13.90 -9.24 -3.43
C GLU A 21 -12.86 -8.19 -3.82
N LEU A 22 -12.51 -7.28 -2.93
CA LEU A 22 -11.48 -6.26 -3.17
C LEU A 22 -10.10 -6.90 -3.37
N GLY A 23 -9.76 -7.97 -2.65
CA GLY A 23 -8.53 -8.73 -2.88
C GLY A 23 -8.42 -9.28 -4.30
N LYS A 24 -9.50 -9.82 -4.86
CA LYS A 24 -9.54 -10.27 -6.26
C LYS A 24 -9.36 -9.13 -7.26
N GLN A 25 -9.95 -7.97 -6.98
CA GLN A 25 -9.79 -6.77 -7.83
C GLN A 25 -8.35 -6.25 -7.78
N LEU A 26 -7.73 -6.24 -6.60
CA LEU A 26 -6.32 -5.87 -6.44
C LEU A 26 -5.39 -6.84 -7.18
N ASP A 27 -5.58 -8.15 -7.04
CA ASP A 27 -4.79 -9.15 -7.78
C ASP A 27 -4.90 -8.95 -9.30
N ALA A 28 -6.09 -8.67 -9.80
CA ALA A 28 -6.30 -8.37 -11.21
C ALA A 28 -5.61 -7.05 -11.64
N ALA A 29 -5.69 -6.02 -10.81
CA ALA A 29 -5.07 -4.73 -11.08
C ALA A 29 -3.53 -4.79 -11.07
N TYR A 30 -2.96 -5.64 -10.22
CA TYR A 30 -1.50 -5.81 -10.10
C TYR A 30 -0.93 -6.99 -10.89
N ALA A 31 -1.73 -7.62 -11.76
CA ALA A 31 -1.29 -8.74 -12.57
C ALA A 31 -0.03 -8.38 -13.40
N GLY A 32 1.03 -9.17 -13.24
CA GLY A 32 2.33 -8.97 -13.93
C GLY A 32 3.31 -8.00 -13.24
N SER A 33 2.92 -7.31 -12.18
CA SER A 33 3.78 -6.37 -11.44
C SER A 33 4.74 -7.03 -10.46
N ARG A 34 4.68 -8.35 -10.27
CA ARG A 34 5.33 -9.10 -9.19
C ARG A 34 4.79 -8.77 -7.78
N ILE A 35 3.61 -8.17 -7.70
CA ILE A 35 2.86 -7.98 -6.46
C ILE A 35 1.66 -8.92 -6.51
N THR A 36 1.43 -9.65 -5.43
CA THR A 36 0.24 -10.47 -5.18
C THR A 36 -0.37 -10.10 -3.84
N PHE A 37 -1.65 -10.29 -3.68
CA PHE A 37 -2.32 -10.05 -2.41
C PHE A 37 -2.58 -11.37 -1.71
N CYS A 38 -2.35 -11.41 -0.40
CA CYS A 38 -2.60 -12.60 0.41
C CYS A 38 -4.09 -12.97 0.28
N PRO A 39 -4.44 -14.19 -0.19
CA PRO A 39 -5.84 -14.52 -0.39
C PRO A 39 -6.60 -14.49 0.93
N CYS A 40 -7.79 -13.90 0.89
CA CYS A 40 -8.72 -13.86 2.00
C CYS A 40 -9.98 -14.64 1.61
N THR A 41 -10.47 -15.51 2.49
CA THR A 41 -11.76 -16.20 2.33
C THR A 41 -12.66 -15.88 3.49
N THR A 42 -13.97 -15.76 3.23
CA THR A 42 -14.95 -15.50 4.27
C THR A 42 -15.65 -16.80 4.68
N GLU A 43 -15.73 -17.05 5.98
CA GLU A 43 -16.45 -18.19 6.57
C GLU A 43 -17.59 -17.67 7.44
N ASP A 44 -18.80 -18.22 7.26
CA ASP A 44 -19.91 -17.97 8.17
C ASP A 44 -19.70 -18.75 9.47
N VAL A 45 -19.91 -18.07 10.60
CA VAL A 45 -19.78 -18.63 11.94
C VAL A 45 -21.00 -18.26 12.78
N PRO A 46 -21.31 -18.99 13.86
CA PRO A 46 -22.40 -18.62 14.76
C PRO A 46 -22.22 -17.17 15.26
N GLY A 47 -23.19 -16.31 14.93
CA GLY A 47 -23.19 -14.90 15.33
C GLY A 47 -22.52 -13.93 14.35
N GLY A 48 -22.05 -14.38 13.18
CA GLY A 48 -21.45 -13.48 12.19
C GLY A 48 -20.66 -14.19 11.10
N CYS A 49 -19.60 -13.55 10.66
CA CYS A 49 -18.63 -14.14 9.74
C CYS A 49 -17.20 -13.81 10.19
N ARG A 50 -16.23 -14.52 9.62
CA ARG A 50 -14.81 -14.24 9.81
C ARG A 50 -14.05 -14.29 8.50
N SER A 51 -12.99 -13.52 8.39
CA SER A 51 -11.99 -13.69 7.36
C SER A 51 -10.93 -14.71 7.78
N VAL A 52 -10.41 -15.43 6.81
CA VAL A 52 -9.33 -16.40 7.00
C VAL A 52 -8.31 -16.20 5.89
N SER A 53 -7.08 -15.88 6.27
CA SER A 53 -5.96 -15.74 5.36
C SER A 53 -4.82 -16.68 5.75
N PRO A 54 -4.07 -17.25 4.80
CA PRO A 54 -2.90 -18.07 5.13
C PRO A 54 -1.84 -17.19 5.81
N PHE A 55 -1.04 -17.82 6.67
CA PHE A 55 0.13 -17.13 7.20
C PHE A 55 1.18 -16.96 6.11
N VAL A 56 1.55 -15.73 5.81
CA VAL A 56 2.62 -15.41 4.86
C VAL A 56 3.97 -15.59 5.55
N GLN A 57 4.84 -16.38 4.94
CA GLN A 57 6.20 -16.61 5.42
C GLN A 57 7.16 -15.61 4.75
N GLY A 58 8.19 -15.21 5.48
CA GLY A 58 9.20 -14.30 4.98
C GLY A 58 9.40 -13.11 5.89
N ASP A 59 10.16 -12.14 5.40
CA ASP A 59 10.42 -10.87 6.07
C ASP A 59 9.64 -9.76 5.37
N ASN A 60 9.07 -8.82 6.13
CA ASN A 60 8.46 -7.67 5.49
C ASN A 60 9.53 -6.66 5.05
N LEU A 61 9.19 -5.82 4.06
CA LEU A 61 10.11 -4.85 3.49
C LEU A 61 10.64 -3.87 4.53
N GLN A 62 9.81 -3.44 5.48
CA GLN A 62 10.23 -2.56 6.55
C GLN A 62 11.36 -3.18 7.38
N HIS A 63 11.23 -4.45 7.78
CA HIS A 63 12.25 -5.13 8.54
C HIS A 63 13.56 -5.28 7.75
N LEU A 64 13.48 -5.58 6.46
CA LEU A 64 14.66 -5.63 5.58
C LEU A 64 15.34 -4.27 5.44
N MET A 65 14.56 -3.18 5.35
CA MET A 65 15.07 -1.81 5.36
C MET A 65 15.76 -1.48 6.70
N GLU A 66 15.17 -1.86 7.82
CA GLU A 66 15.78 -1.68 9.16
C GLU A 66 17.12 -2.40 9.27
N GLN A 67 17.23 -3.62 8.75
CA GLN A 67 18.48 -4.37 8.70
C GLN A 67 19.53 -3.68 7.82
N ALA A 68 19.14 -3.20 6.64
CA ALA A 68 20.04 -2.48 5.73
C ALA A 68 20.53 -1.17 6.36
N VAL A 69 19.66 -0.39 7.00
CA VAL A 69 20.01 0.83 7.73
C VAL A 69 20.99 0.52 8.86
N ALA A 70 20.76 -0.52 9.64
CA ALA A 70 21.65 -0.94 10.73
C ALA A 70 23.05 -1.35 10.22
N ALA A 71 23.12 -1.86 8.98
CA ALA A 71 24.37 -2.18 8.29
C ALA A 71 25.02 -0.97 7.59
N GLY A 72 24.36 0.20 7.53
CA GLY A 72 24.79 1.37 6.76
C GLY A 72 24.60 1.23 5.26
N ASP A 73 23.83 0.25 4.81
CA ASP A 73 23.58 -0.04 3.39
C ASP A 73 22.36 0.72 2.87
N TRP A 74 22.53 2.03 2.71
CA TRP A 74 21.50 2.91 2.19
C TRP A 74 21.19 2.66 0.71
N GLU A 75 22.13 2.11 -0.05
CA GLU A 75 21.92 1.75 -1.46
C GLU A 75 20.81 0.68 -1.58
N THR A 76 20.84 -0.34 -0.75
CA THR A 76 19.79 -1.37 -0.70
C THR A 76 18.42 -0.76 -0.31
N VAL A 77 18.39 0.20 0.62
CA VAL A 77 17.15 0.90 0.99
C VAL A 77 16.58 1.69 -0.20
N GLU A 78 17.42 2.47 -0.89
CA GLU A 78 17.01 3.23 -2.07
C GLU A 78 16.52 2.32 -3.21
N GLN A 79 17.16 1.17 -3.42
CA GLN A 79 16.71 0.17 -4.39
C GLN A 79 15.33 -0.40 -4.05
N MET A 80 15.03 -0.68 -2.78
CA MET A 80 13.71 -1.15 -2.35
C MET A 80 12.64 -0.09 -2.56
N VAL A 81 12.93 1.18 -2.24
CA VAL A 81 12.00 2.31 -2.47
C VAL A 81 11.74 2.50 -3.98
N ALA A 82 12.78 2.47 -4.80
CA ALA A 82 12.65 2.58 -6.25
C ALA A 82 11.83 1.42 -6.84
N ALA A 83 12.12 0.18 -6.44
CA ALA A 83 11.37 -0.99 -6.88
C ALA A 83 9.88 -0.92 -6.49
N TYR A 84 9.58 -0.37 -5.31
CA TYR A 84 8.19 -0.14 -4.89
C TYR A 84 7.51 0.90 -5.80
N ALA A 85 8.14 2.04 -6.00
CA ALA A 85 7.61 3.11 -6.85
C ALA A 85 7.34 2.62 -8.28
N ASP A 86 8.29 1.90 -8.87
CA ASP A 86 8.17 1.34 -10.23
C ASP A 86 7.01 0.34 -10.34
N ARG A 87 6.86 -0.55 -9.37
CA ARG A 87 5.81 -1.59 -9.38
C ARG A 87 4.43 -0.99 -9.17
N VAL A 88 4.28 -0.06 -8.23
CA VAL A 88 3.01 0.62 -7.96
C VAL A 88 2.61 1.48 -9.16
N PHE A 89 3.55 2.24 -9.73
CA PHE A 89 3.27 3.10 -10.86
C PHE A 89 2.98 2.30 -12.14
N GLY A 90 3.72 1.21 -12.38
CA GLY A 90 3.56 0.33 -13.55
C GLY A 90 2.36 -0.61 -13.51
N SER A 91 1.64 -0.71 -12.40
CA SER A 91 0.52 -1.64 -12.21
C SER A 91 -0.84 -0.94 -12.34
N GLY A 92 -1.91 -1.75 -12.36
CA GLY A 92 -3.30 -1.28 -12.16
C GLY A 92 -3.92 -0.50 -13.30
N GLY A 93 -3.32 -0.50 -14.48
CA GLY A 93 -3.75 0.38 -15.56
C GLY A 93 -3.59 1.86 -15.16
N GLU A 94 -4.09 2.75 -15.99
CA GLU A 94 -4.08 4.18 -15.73
C GLU A 94 -5.42 4.77 -16.13
N ILE A 95 -6.09 5.39 -15.18
CA ILE A 95 -7.34 6.10 -15.41
C ILE A 95 -7.18 7.57 -15.00
N PRO A 96 -7.93 8.50 -15.63
CA PRO A 96 -7.94 9.89 -15.20
C PRO A 96 -8.55 10.00 -13.79
N PHE A 97 -8.09 11.00 -13.05
CA PHE A 97 -8.74 11.35 -11.79
C PHE A 97 -10.17 11.84 -12.03
N ASP A 98 -11.11 11.23 -11.34
CA ASP A 98 -12.48 11.71 -11.22
C ASP A 98 -12.82 11.80 -9.72
N ARG A 99 -13.21 12.99 -9.29
CA ARG A 99 -13.58 13.22 -7.90
C ARG A 99 -14.98 12.68 -7.64
N THR A 100 -15.05 11.54 -7.01
CA THR A 100 -16.31 10.98 -6.54
C THR A 100 -16.67 11.51 -5.15
N PRO A 101 -17.95 11.47 -4.74
CA PRO A 101 -18.36 11.81 -3.38
C PRO A 101 -17.60 10.97 -2.33
N GLU A 102 -17.39 9.68 -2.61
CA GLU A 102 -16.67 8.75 -1.73
C GLU A 102 -15.21 9.15 -1.57
N PHE A 103 -14.55 9.59 -2.67
CA PHE A 103 -13.19 10.12 -2.59
C PHE A 103 -13.14 11.37 -1.71
N ALA A 104 -14.08 12.29 -1.87
CA ALA A 104 -14.12 13.53 -1.09
C ALA A 104 -14.39 13.26 0.40
N GLU A 105 -15.23 12.26 0.71
CA GLU A 105 -15.48 11.83 2.10
C GLU A 105 -14.20 11.30 2.77
N VAL A 106 -13.39 10.51 2.06
CA VAL A 106 -12.19 9.87 2.61
C VAL A 106 -10.98 10.80 2.60
N PHE A 107 -10.75 11.55 1.50
CA PHE A 107 -9.50 12.31 1.28
C PHE A 107 -9.70 13.83 1.22
N GLY A 108 -10.92 14.30 1.44
CA GLY A 108 -11.25 15.72 1.40
C GLY A 108 -11.41 16.29 -0.01
N GLU A 109 -11.71 17.59 -0.02
CA GLU A 109 -12.00 18.34 -1.26
C GLU A 109 -10.76 19.04 -1.85
N GLY A 110 -9.57 18.71 -1.38
CA GLY A 110 -8.32 19.34 -1.84
C GLY A 110 -8.11 19.20 -3.35
N LYS A 111 -7.64 20.26 -4.00
CA LYS A 111 -7.33 20.23 -5.43
C LYS A 111 -6.13 19.31 -5.68
N LEU A 112 -6.25 18.42 -6.66
CA LEU A 112 -5.15 17.59 -7.17
C LEU A 112 -4.59 18.17 -8.47
N PRO A 113 -3.33 17.88 -8.83
CA PRO A 113 -2.76 18.25 -10.12
C PRO A 113 -3.57 17.70 -11.28
N GLU A 114 -3.66 18.48 -12.38
CA GLU A 114 -4.35 18.02 -13.60
C GLU A 114 -3.61 16.83 -14.22
N GLY A 115 -4.38 15.86 -14.73
CA GLY A 115 -3.83 14.69 -15.40
C GLY A 115 -3.07 13.72 -14.47
N ILE A 116 -3.27 13.81 -13.17
CA ILE A 116 -2.62 12.87 -12.24
C ILE A 116 -3.11 11.43 -12.50
N PRO A 117 -2.17 10.48 -12.73
CA PRO A 117 -2.54 9.10 -13.01
C PRO A 117 -3.10 8.41 -11.76
N CYS A 118 -4.29 7.79 -11.91
CA CYS A 118 -4.97 7.07 -10.85
C CYS A 118 -5.11 5.59 -11.19
N ALA A 119 -5.26 4.76 -10.16
CA ALA A 119 -5.75 3.40 -10.29
C ALA A 119 -7.24 3.35 -9.90
N ALA A 120 -7.99 2.44 -10.53
CA ALA A 120 -9.42 2.26 -10.28
C ALA A 120 -9.71 1.59 -8.94
N VAL A 121 -8.76 0.80 -8.45
CA VAL A 121 -8.79 0.16 -7.12
C VAL A 121 -7.41 0.31 -6.49
N SER A 122 -7.36 0.70 -5.24
CA SER A 122 -6.10 0.94 -4.53
C SER A 122 -6.22 0.55 -3.08
N ASP A 123 -5.24 -0.20 -2.60
CA ASP A 123 -5.00 -0.38 -1.18
C ASP A 123 -4.07 0.74 -0.71
N VAL A 124 -4.59 1.67 0.09
CA VAL A 124 -3.80 2.80 0.58
C VAL A 124 -2.92 2.44 1.77
N ASP A 125 -3.11 1.26 2.34
CA ASP A 125 -2.25 0.73 3.40
C ASP A 125 -1.18 -0.26 2.89
N MET A 126 -0.91 -0.25 1.57
CA MET A 126 0.19 -0.99 0.98
C MET A 126 1.54 -0.34 1.33
N ILE A 127 1.83 -0.21 2.63
CA ILE A 127 3.07 0.30 3.19
C ILE A 127 4.10 -0.83 3.38
N PHE A 128 5.36 -0.49 3.61
CA PHE A 128 6.44 -1.49 3.63
C PHE A 128 6.30 -2.57 4.72
N SER A 129 5.64 -2.27 5.84
CA SER A 129 5.35 -3.26 6.90
C SER A 129 4.36 -4.35 6.46
N ASN A 130 3.50 -4.04 5.49
CA ASN A 130 2.45 -4.93 4.99
C ASN A 130 2.86 -5.71 3.73
N ILE A 131 4.11 -5.58 3.28
CA ILE A 131 4.65 -6.24 2.08
C ILE A 131 5.71 -7.26 2.49
N PHE A 132 5.47 -8.52 2.16
CA PHE A 132 6.35 -9.64 2.51
C PHE A 132 7.15 -10.13 1.30
N VAL A 133 8.37 -10.55 1.57
CA VAL A 133 9.31 -11.12 0.62
C VAL A 133 9.75 -12.49 1.12
N GLU A 134 9.94 -13.44 0.21
CA GLU A 134 10.49 -14.76 0.56
C GLU A 134 11.91 -14.60 1.15
N SER A 135 12.13 -15.21 2.32
CA SER A 135 13.41 -15.10 3.05
C SER A 135 14.60 -15.52 2.18
N GLY A 136 15.69 -14.78 2.31
CA GLY A 136 16.96 -15.06 1.63
C GLY A 136 17.03 -14.61 0.16
N LYS A 137 16.02 -13.88 -0.34
CA LYS A 137 16.06 -13.27 -1.66
C LYS A 137 16.28 -11.77 -1.58
N ALA A 138 16.91 -11.19 -2.61
CA ALA A 138 17.02 -9.74 -2.74
C ALA A 138 15.62 -9.13 -2.90
N ALA A 139 15.23 -8.22 -2.01
CA ALA A 139 13.87 -7.69 -1.92
C ALA A 139 13.43 -7.01 -3.22
N ALA A 140 14.30 -6.19 -3.83
CA ALA A 140 13.98 -5.45 -5.05
C ALA A 140 13.66 -6.37 -6.25
N ASP A 141 14.27 -7.55 -6.32
CA ASP A 141 14.13 -8.48 -7.45
C ASP A 141 13.09 -9.58 -7.23
N SER A 142 12.56 -9.71 -6.01
CA SER A 142 11.65 -10.79 -5.62
C SER A 142 10.19 -10.47 -5.93
N ALA A 143 9.32 -11.47 -5.94
CA ALA A 143 7.89 -11.28 -5.85
C ALA A 143 7.53 -10.82 -4.43
N TRP A 144 6.49 -9.98 -4.33
CA TRP A 144 5.97 -9.45 -3.07
C TRP A 144 4.58 -9.97 -2.79
N THR A 145 4.29 -10.25 -1.53
CA THR A 145 2.94 -10.59 -1.06
C THR A 145 2.47 -9.51 -0.10
N VAL A 146 1.39 -8.83 -0.47
CA VAL A 146 0.74 -7.81 0.37
C VAL A 146 -0.25 -8.50 1.29
N ILE A 147 -0.24 -8.09 2.56
CA ILE A 147 -1.23 -8.48 3.57
C ILE A 147 -1.99 -7.24 4.04
N ASP A 148 -3.06 -7.44 4.79
CA ASP A 148 -3.76 -6.37 5.50
C ASP A 148 -4.23 -5.21 4.59
N TYR A 149 -4.94 -5.57 3.52
CA TYR A 149 -5.48 -4.63 2.54
C TYR A 149 -6.92 -4.21 2.84
N GLU A 150 -7.25 -4.03 4.11
CA GLU A 150 -8.60 -3.61 4.52
C GLU A 150 -8.95 -2.18 4.10
N TRP A 151 -7.93 -1.32 3.91
CA TRP A 151 -8.08 0.05 3.43
C TRP A 151 -8.02 0.14 1.90
N THR A 152 -8.75 -0.76 1.24
CA THR A 152 -8.89 -0.78 -0.22
C THR A 152 -10.12 0.00 -0.67
N PHE A 153 -9.90 0.92 -1.60
CA PHE A 153 -10.93 1.78 -2.17
C PHE A 153 -11.17 1.47 -3.66
N PRO A 154 -12.41 1.16 -4.08
CA PRO A 154 -12.77 0.89 -5.47
C PRO A 154 -13.23 2.17 -6.19
N PHE A 155 -12.44 3.23 -6.09
CA PHE A 155 -12.62 4.50 -6.79
C PHE A 155 -11.26 5.09 -7.15
N PRO A 156 -11.17 6.07 -8.09
CA PRO A 156 -9.90 6.63 -8.54
C PRO A 156 -9.06 7.21 -7.40
N VAL A 157 -7.90 6.60 -7.12
CA VAL A 157 -6.90 7.09 -6.17
C VAL A 157 -5.59 7.35 -6.92
N PRO A 158 -4.93 8.50 -6.72
CA PRO A 158 -3.63 8.78 -7.32
C PRO A 158 -2.60 7.71 -6.97
N LYS A 159 -1.99 7.07 -7.98
CA LYS A 159 -0.98 6.02 -7.76
C LYS A 159 0.19 6.51 -6.91
N LYS A 160 0.64 7.73 -7.13
CA LYS A 160 1.72 8.34 -6.36
C LYS A 160 1.35 8.63 -4.89
N TYR A 161 0.05 8.65 -4.55
CA TYR A 161 -0.36 8.74 -3.15
C TYR A 161 0.04 7.50 -2.35
N LEU A 162 -0.02 6.31 -2.95
CA LEU A 162 0.47 5.09 -2.31
C LEU A 162 1.97 5.18 -2.05
N ILE A 163 2.74 5.71 -3.03
CA ILE A 163 4.19 5.91 -2.90
C ILE A 163 4.48 6.94 -1.80
N TYR A 164 3.72 8.04 -1.76
CA TYR A 164 3.80 9.03 -0.71
C TYR A 164 3.63 8.40 0.67
N ARG A 165 2.56 7.63 0.88
CA ARG A 165 2.26 7.01 2.17
C ARG A 165 3.36 6.04 2.62
N ALA A 166 3.78 5.12 1.75
CA ALA A 166 4.82 4.16 2.08
C ALA A 166 6.14 4.85 2.51
N VAL A 167 6.58 5.87 1.74
CA VAL A 167 7.78 6.64 2.06
C VAL A 167 7.59 7.51 3.31
N TYR A 168 6.42 8.12 3.49
CA TYR A 168 6.11 8.95 4.66
C TYR A 168 6.22 8.14 5.96
N TYR A 169 5.58 6.97 6.04
CA TYR A 169 5.64 6.12 7.22
C TYR A 169 7.05 5.60 7.46
N ALA A 170 7.74 5.12 6.42
CA ALA A 170 9.11 4.64 6.54
C ALA A 170 10.08 5.75 6.96
N TYR A 171 9.88 6.98 6.51
CA TYR A 171 10.70 8.11 6.91
C TYR A 171 10.70 8.31 8.43
N TYR A 172 9.54 8.35 9.05
CA TYR A 172 9.45 8.57 10.48
C TYR A 172 9.90 7.37 11.33
N GLN A 173 9.78 6.18 10.78
CA GLN A 173 10.14 4.95 11.48
C GLN A 173 11.62 4.56 11.29
N ILE A 174 12.19 4.82 10.10
CA ILE A 174 13.50 4.28 9.70
C ILE A 174 14.42 5.37 9.14
N PHE A 175 13.99 6.14 8.12
CA PHE A 175 14.89 6.93 7.27
C PHE A 175 15.39 8.21 7.92
N LYS A 176 14.72 8.73 8.93
CA LYS A 176 15.10 9.97 9.61
C LYS A 176 16.51 9.94 10.19
N ALA A 177 17.04 8.76 10.47
CA ALA A 177 18.38 8.58 11.01
C ALA A 177 19.51 8.92 10.02
N GLU A 178 19.25 8.88 8.71
CA GLU A 178 20.24 9.21 7.67
C GLU A 178 20.56 10.72 7.58
N GLY A 179 19.63 11.57 8.05
CA GLY A 179 19.76 13.02 7.93
C GLY A 179 19.24 13.59 6.60
N LYS A 180 18.84 12.77 5.64
CA LYS A 180 18.13 13.15 4.42
C LYS A 180 16.70 13.55 4.75
N SER A 181 16.19 14.62 4.18
CA SER A 181 14.83 15.08 4.49
C SER A 181 13.75 14.19 3.89
N LEU A 182 12.52 14.24 4.44
CA LEU A 182 11.36 13.59 3.83
C LEU A 182 11.15 14.05 2.38
N ALA A 183 11.32 15.35 2.11
CA ALA A 183 11.19 15.92 0.76
C ALA A 183 12.19 15.32 -0.22
N ASP A 184 13.42 15.06 0.21
CA ASP A 184 14.44 14.42 -0.64
C ASP A 184 14.07 12.96 -0.93
N TRP A 185 13.58 12.23 0.05
CA TRP A 185 13.09 10.86 -0.14
C TRP A 185 11.91 10.79 -1.11
N LEU A 186 10.90 11.64 -0.93
CA LEU A 186 9.74 11.72 -1.81
C LEU A 186 10.14 12.12 -3.24
N LYS A 187 11.05 13.07 -3.37
CA LYS A 187 11.59 13.46 -4.67
C LYS A 187 12.35 12.30 -5.35
N SER A 188 13.17 11.56 -4.61
CA SER A 188 13.88 10.38 -5.17
C SER A 188 12.92 9.26 -5.57
N ALA A 189 11.75 9.16 -4.92
CA ALA A 189 10.65 8.26 -5.29
C ALA A 189 9.76 8.79 -6.43
N GLY A 190 10.13 9.90 -7.07
CA GLY A 190 9.48 10.44 -8.27
C GLY A 190 8.29 11.37 -8.00
N LEU A 191 8.14 11.91 -6.79
CA LEU A 191 7.10 12.90 -6.48
C LEU A 191 7.59 14.32 -6.73
N THR A 192 6.70 15.17 -7.23
CA THR A 192 6.91 16.63 -7.30
C THR A 192 6.54 17.29 -5.96
N GLU A 193 6.98 18.53 -5.78
CA GLU A 193 6.62 19.33 -4.59
C GLU A 193 5.11 19.57 -4.51
N GLU A 194 4.46 19.88 -5.65
CA GLU A 194 3.01 20.06 -5.74
C GLU A 194 2.25 18.78 -5.34
N GLU A 195 2.67 17.61 -5.85
CA GLU A 195 2.09 16.31 -5.48
C GLU A 195 2.28 16.04 -3.99
N THR A 196 3.47 16.30 -3.45
CA THR A 196 3.78 16.12 -2.02
C THR A 196 2.85 16.95 -1.13
N GLU A 197 2.65 18.25 -1.45
CA GLU A 197 1.75 19.11 -0.70
C GLU A 197 0.29 18.65 -0.79
N CYS A 198 -0.15 18.19 -1.96
CA CYS A 198 -1.51 17.65 -2.14
C CYS A 198 -1.72 16.39 -1.32
N PHE A 199 -0.78 15.46 -1.36
CA PHE A 199 -0.86 14.19 -0.64
C PHE A 199 -0.75 14.38 0.88
N ALA A 200 0.03 15.34 1.34
CA ALA A 200 0.06 15.70 2.76
C ALA A 200 -1.30 16.16 3.27
N ARG A 201 -2.07 16.92 2.46
CA ARG A 201 -3.43 17.32 2.82
C ARG A 201 -4.40 16.13 2.82
N MET A 202 -4.27 15.20 1.84
CA MET A 202 -5.06 13.96 1.83
C MET A 202 -4.80 13.13 3.09
N GLU A 203 -3.54 12.98 3.50
CA GLU A 203 -3.14 12.22 4.69
C GLU A 203 -3.68 12.81 5.99
N VAL A 204 -3.80 14.13 6.09
CA VAL A 204 -4.38 14.80 7.27
C VAL A 204 -5.90 14.58 7.35
N HIS A 205 -6.56 14.41 6.21
CA HIS A 205 -8.01 14.20 6.16
C HIS A 205 -8.38 12.73 6.36
N PHE A 206 -7.60 11.83 5.81
CA PHE A 206 -7.71 10.37 5.99
C PHE A 206 -7.42 9.94 7.42
#